data_650dc468c8b27fa6e16df444eeb6b6b0
#
_entry.id   650dc468c8b27fa6e16df444eeb6b6b0
#
_cell.length_a   1.000
_cell.length_b   1.000
_cell.length_c   1.000
_cell.angle_alpha   90.00
_cell.angle_beta   90.00
_cell.angle_gamma   90.00
#
_symmetry.space_group_name_H-M   'P 1'
#
loop_
_entity.id
_entity.type
_entity.pdbx_description
1 polymer ?
#
loop_
_entity_poly.entity_id
_entity_poly.type
_entity_poly.pdbx_seq_one_letter_code
_entity_poly.pdbx_strand_id
1 'polypeptide(L)'
;MKKKLAMLLTAAMLVGSLAACGSSDNGSSATGSASATDSTKTDAAATEVSTEGKQLTVQIGPDPETIDPALNSAVDGGNMLLHSFECLLTIDQDGKIAPGQAETWEVSEDGLTWTFHLRDGLKWSDGSDLTADDFVYSWKRVCDPVVAAPYAETVLGMVKGFDEAQAGDLDALAVSAPDAKTLVVELSNPCPYFESLAAFATLSPVQQATVEANGDAWATAAETYISNGPFYITEWVPGSHITMSKNPNYWNADAIKLGSIKFVLMEDSNAAYTAYQSGDVLFIKDVPTQEIPSLQ
;
A
#
# COMPACT_ATOMS: atom_id res chain seq x y z
N MET A 1 10.75 31.67 -43.30
CA MET A 1 10.03 32.92 -43.07
C MET A 1 9.66 32.94 -41.59
N LYS A 2 10.46 33.48 -40.70
CA LYS A 2 10.51 34.84 -40.13
C LYS A 2 9.13 35.35 -39.65
N LYS A 3 8.99 35.42 -38.29
CA LYS A 3 8.63 36.59 -37.44
C LYS A 3 8.25 36.00 -36.06
N LYS A 4 8.94 36.17 -34.95
CA LYS A 4 9.28 37.31 -34.09
C LYS A 4 8.04 38.11 -33.62
N LEU A 5 7.84 38.13 -32.28
CA LEU A 5 7.62 39.29 -31.41
C LEU A 5 7.14 38.78 -30.05
N ALA A 6 7.86 38.84 -28.97
CA ALA A 6 8.29 39.94 -28.11
C ALA A 6 7.25 40.30 -27.04
N MET A 7 7.61 40.02 -25.82
CA MET A 7 7.75 40.87 -24.62
C MET A 7 6.54 41.72 -24.18
N LEU A 8 6.14 41.54 -22.93
CA LEU A 8 6.01 42.68 -22.00
C LEU A 8 5.99 42.22 -20.54
N LEU A 9 7.00 42.62 -19.80
CA LEU A 9 7.11 42.69 -18.35
C LEU A 9 6.14 43.77 -17.82
N THR A 10 5.54 43.53 -16.65
CA THR A 10 5.27 44.63 -15.70
C THR A 10 5.36 44.10 -14.27
N ALA A 11 6.37 44.59 -13.59
CA ALA A 11 6.57 44.52 -12.15
C ALA A 11 5.70 45.58 -11.47
N ALA A 12 5.10 45.24 -10.34
CA ALA A 12 4.64 46.24 -9.37
C ALA A 12 4.97 45.75 -7.96
N MET A 13 6.02 46.38 -7.39
CA MET A 13 6.29 46.40 -5.95
C MET A 13 5.30 47.32 -5.28
N LEU A 14 4.84 46.94 -4.09
CA LEU A 14 4.37 47.92 -3.10
C LEU A 14 4.83 47.50 -1.71
N VAL A 15 5.64 48.37 -1.15
CA VAL A 15 6.22 48.42 0.18
C VAL A 15 5.29 49.21 1.12
N GLY A 16 5.23 48.86 2.37
CA GLY A 16 4.65 49.66 3.46
C GLY A 16 4.46 48.81 4.71
N SER A 17 5.31 48.85 5.61
CA SER A 17 5.81 49.70 6.71
C SER A 17 5.04 49.48 8.04
N LEU A 18 5.77 48.90 8.99
CA LEU A 18 6.16 49.33 10.35
C LEU A 18 5.16 50.15 11.19
N ALA A 19 4.92 49.64 12.41
CA ALA A 19 4.95 50.36 13.70
C ALA A 19 4.75 49.30 14.82
N ALA A 20 5.60 48.95 15.71
CA ALA A 20 6.43 49.61 16.70
C ALA A 20 5.67 50.02 17.98
N CYS A 21 6.23 49.49 19.10
CA CYS A 21 6.25 50.03 20.49
C CYS A 21 5.02 49.76 21.39
N GLY A 22 5.27 49.19 22.54
CA GLY A 22 5.57 49.81 23.77
C GLY A 22 5.68 48.88 24.98
N SER A 23 6.72 49.08 25.66
CA SER A 23 7.25 48.76 26.95
C SER A 23 6.31 48.94 28.17
N SER A 24 6.58 48.22 29.21
CA SER A 24 7.11 48.62 30.54
C SER A 24 6.51 47.73 31.61
N ASP A 25 7.22 47.08 32.36
CA ASP A 25 8.04 47.28 33.55
C ASP A 25 7.41 46.86 34.86
N ASN A 26 8.29 46.25 35.66
CA ASN A 26 8.35 46.19 37.14
C ASN A 26 7.62 45.00 37.80
N GLY A 27 8.24 44.14 38.55
CA GLY A 27 9.39 44.25 39.42
C GLY A 27 9.17 43.44 40.67
N SER A 28 10.21 42.93 41.20
CA SER A 28 10.45 42.62 42.65
C SER A 28 10.29 41.19 43.14
N SER A 29 11.44 40.62 43.34
CA SER A 29 12.01 39.85 44.46
C SER A 29 11.12 39.29 45.57
N ALA A 30 11.32 37.99 45.86
CA ALA A 30 11.74 37.53 47.20
C ALA A 30 12.06 36.02 47.24
N THR A 31 13.26 35.76 47.64
CA THR A 31 13.86 34.64 48.39
C THR A 31 12.92 33.65 49.10
N GLY A 32 13.32 32.36 49.00
CA GLY A 32 12.93 31.40 50.04
C GLY A 32 13.10 29.94 49.73
N SER A 33 14.26 29.42 50.08
CA SER A 33 14.51 28.11 50.72
C SER A 33 14.23 26.81 50.00
N ALA A 34 15.28 26.03 49.92
CA ALA A 34 15.37 24.63 49.58
C ALA A 34 14.48 23.74 50.46
N SER A 35 13.83 22.76 49.84
CA SER A 35 13.62 21.46 50.46
C SER A 35 13.60 20.38 49.41
N ALA A 36 14.54 19.48 49.54
CA ALA A 36 14.56 18.23 48.82
C ALA A 36 13.41 17.37 49.29
N THR A 37 12.67 16.77 48.36
CA THR A 37 12.07 15.45 48.57
C THR A 37 11.48 14.91 47.26
N ASP A 38 11.87 13.69 47.03
CA ASP A 38 11.09 12.61 46.42
C ASP A 38 10.84 12.63 44.92
N SER A 39 11.68 11.83 44.28
CA SER A 39 11.48 11.35 42.90
C SER A 39 10.30 10.38 42.83
N THR A 40 9.11 10.88 42.73
CA THR A 40 8.00 10.08 42.22
C THR A 40 8.16 10.02 40.69
N LYS A 41 8.59 8.86 40.23
CA LYS A 41 8.38 8.45 38.82
C LYS A 41 6.88 8.55 38.55
N THR A 42 6.47 9.62 37.92
CA THR A 42 5.18 9.70 37.28
C THR A 42 5.33 8.90 35.99
N ASP A 43 4.81 7.69 35.98
CA ASP A 43 4.47 7.00 34.73
C ASP A 43 3.53 7.93 33.97
N ALA A 44 4.09 8.64 33.00
CA ALA A 44 3.30 9.34 32.02
C ALA A 44 2.60 8.25 31.21
N ALA A 45 1.36 7.95 31.58
CA ALA A 45 0.45 7.22 30.72
C ALA A 45 0.45 7.96 29.37
N ALA A 46 1.04 7.38 28.37
CA ALA A 46 0.94 7.87 27.00
C ALA A 46 -0.54 7.93 26.67
N THR A 47 -1.08 9.13 26.58
CA THR A 47 -2.45 9.34 26.12
C THR A 47 -2.47 8.87 24.66
N GLU A 48 -3.07 7.72 24.39
CA GLU A 48 -3.26 7.24 23.04
C GLU A 48 -4.04 8.30 22.26
N VAL A 49 -3.36 8.94 21.31
CA VAL A 49 -4.00 9.90 20.41
C VAL A 49 -4.82 9.11 19.42
N SER A 50 -6.14 9.23 19.47
CA SER A 50 -7.02 8.59 18.49
C SER A 50 -6.62 8.95 17.06
N THR A 51 -6.39 7.94 16.22
CA THR A 51 -6.11 8.08 14.77
C THR A 51 -7.38 7.93 13.93
N GLU A 52 -8.53 7.70 14.55
CA GLU A 52 -9.81 7.47 13.88
C GLU A 52 -10.13 8.58 12.87
N GLY A 53 -10.32 8.18 11.60
CA GLY A 53 -10.64 9.09 10.52
C GLY A 53 -9.54 10.04 10.08
N LYS A 54 -8.35 10.00 10.69
CA LYS A 54 -7.23 10.90 10.34
C LYS A 54 -6.52 10.45 9.07
N GLN A 55 -5.86 11.41 8.42
CA GLN A 55 -4.93 11.15 7.33
C GLN A 55 -3.52 10.93 7.89
N LEU A 56 -2.86 9.89 7.42
CA LEU A 56 -1.43 9.68 7.59
C LEU A 56 -0.70 10.16 6.32
N THR A 57 0.28 11.06 6.48
CA THR A 57 1.12 11.51 5.37
C THR A 57 2.50 10.86 5.49
N VAL A 58 2.92 10.13 4.45
CA VAL A 58 4.19 9.40 4.41
C VAL A 58 4.93 9.68 3.10
N GLN A 59 6.26 9.60 3.13
CA GLN A 59 7.09 9.69 1.92
C GLN A 59 7.49 8.28 1.48
N ILE A 60 7.47 7.99 0.16
CA ILE A 60 7.79 6.66 -0.38
C ILE A 60 8.86 6.62 -1.48
N GLY A 61 9.33 7.70 -2.01
CA GLY A 61 10.28 7.72 -3.13
C GLY A 61 9.66 8.28 -4.41
N PRO A 62 10.08 7.84 -5.61
CA PRO A 62 9.50 8.27 -6.88
C PRO A 62 8.09 7.73 -7.11
N ASP A 63 7.48 8.12 -8.25
CA ASP A 63 6.31 7.41 -8.76
C ASP A 63 6.65 5.92 -8.92
N PRO A 64 5.78 5.00 -8.46
CA PRO A 64 5.94 3.58 -8.75
C PRO A 64 5.95 3.34 -10.26
N GLU A 65 6.86 2.52 -10.75
CA GLU A 65 6.87 2.11 -12.16
C GLU A 65 5.57 1.42 -12.55
N THR A 66 5.07 0.60 -11.64
CA THR A 66 3.75 -0.05 -11.74
C THR A 66 3.20 -0.41 -10.36
N ILE A 67 1.88 -0.37 -10.24
CA ILE A 67 1.13 -0.92 -9.10
C ILE A 67 0.17 -2.03 -9.54
N ASP A 68 0.42 -2.63 -10.70
CA ASP A 68 -0.20 -3.89 -11.11
C ASP A 68 0.45 -5.03 -10.31
N PRO A 69 -0.31 -5.81 -9.53
CA PRO A 69 0.23 -6.92 -8.72
C PRO A 69 1.06 -7.92 -9.52
N ALA A 70 0.65 -8.25 -10.76
CA ALA A 70 1.35 -9.19 -11.60
C ALA A 70 2.71 -8.65 -12.10
N LEU A 71 2.84 -7.34 -12.28
CA LEU A 71 4.02 -6.70 -12.90
C LEU A 71 4.97 -6.06 -11.89
N ASN A 72 4.51 -5.79 -10.67
CA ASN A 72 5.34 -5.10 -9.69
C ASN A 72 6.51 -5.96 -9.22
N SER A 73 7.72 -5.40 -9.27
CA SER A 73 8.95 -5.98 -8.73
C SER A 73 9.74 -5.01 -7.84
N ALA A 74 9.17 -3.83 -7.55
CA ALA A 74 9.81 -2.77 -6.79
C ALA A 74 9.14 -2.55 -5.43
N VAL A 75 9.92 -2.04 -4.47
CA VAL A 75 9.48 -1.84 -3.08
C VAL A 75 8.41 -0.74 -2.96
N ASP A 76 8.52 0.32 -3.74
CA ASP A 76 7.57 1.44 -3.77
C ASP A 76 6.20 1.00 -4.28
N GLY A 77 6.13 0.29 -5.42
CA GLY A 77 4.90 -0.34 -5.89
C GLY A 77 4.37 -1.38 -4.89
N GLY A 78 5.25 -2.20 -4.30
CA GLY A 78 4.89 -3.17 -3.27
C GLY A 78 4.23 -2.53 -2.04
N ASN A 79 4.70 -1.36 -1.60
CA ASN A 79 4.06 -0.61 -0.53
C ASN A 79 2.63 -0.16 -0.90
N MET A 80 2.39 0.23 -2.16
CA MET A 80 1.04 0.55 -2.62
C MET A 80 0.14 -0.68 -2.59
N LEU A 81 0.64 -1.82 -3.09
CA LEU A 81 -0.10 -3.07 -3.15
C LEU A 81 -0.53 -3.56 -1.76
N LEU A 82 0.35 -3.50 -0.76
CA LEU A 82 0.05 -3.90 0.62
C LEU A 82 -1.11 -3.10 1.26
N HIS A 83 -1.37 -1.90 0.76
CA HIS A 83 -2.47 -1.06 1.26
C HIS A 83 -3.75 -1.20 0.41
N SER A 84 -3.60 -1.49 -0.89
CA SER A 84 -4.72 -1.52 -1.82
C SER A 84 -5.25 -2.91 -2.14
N PHE A 85 -4.45 -3.96 -1.94
CA PHE A 85 -4.86 -5.35 -2.17
C PHE A 85 -4.68 -6.22 -0.93
N GLU A 86 -5.42 -7.31 -0.91
CA GLU A 86 -5.24 -8.40 0.04
C GLU A 86 -5.35 -9.74 -0.72
N CYS A 87 -4.40 -10.63 -0.46
CA CYS A 87 -4.32 -11.96 -1.05
C CYS A 87 -5.27 -12.95 -0.33
N LEU A 88 -5.22 -14.23 -0.74
CA LEU A 88 -5.91 -15.31 -0.02
C LEU A 88 -5.50 -15.31 1.46
N LEU A 89 -4.21 -15.24 1.71
CA LEU A 89 -3.61 -15.17 3.04
C LEU A 89 -2.86 -13.85 3.20
N THR A 90 -2.55 -13.49 4.44
CA THR A 90 -1.79 -12.29 4.79
C THR A 90 -0.71 -12.63 5.82
N ILE A 91 0.14 -11.66 6.12
CA ILE A 91 1.16 -11.77 7.17
C ILE A 91 0.75 -10.83 8.29
N ASP A 92 0.62 -11.36 9.50
CA ASP A 92 0.25 -10.58 10.68
C ASP A 92 1.44 -9.76 11.22
N GLN A 93 1.18 -8.97 12.26
CA GLN A 93 2.19 -8.12 12.91
C GLN A 93 3.35 -8.91 13.56
N ASP A 94 3.16 -10.22 13.80
CA ASP A 94 4.18 -11.12 14.34
C ASP A 94 4.97 -11.82 13.23
N GLY A 95 4.68 -11.52 11.96
CA GLY A 95 5.31 -12.14 10.79
C GLY A 95 4.81 -13.54 10.48
N LYS A 96 3.62 -13.92 10.98
CA LYS A 96 3.01 -15.22 10.74
C LYS A 96 1.94 -15.14 9.66
N ILE A 97 1.75 -16.26 8.97
CA ILE A 97 0.65 -16.41 8.03
C ILE A 97 -0.68 -16.37 8.78
N ALA A 98 -1.60 -15.58 8.27
CA ALA A 98 -2.93 -15.35 8.81
C ALA A 98 -3.99 -15.36 7.70
N PRO A 99 -5.28 -15.60 8.03
CA PRO A 99 -6.38 -15.50 7.08
C PRO A 99 -6.51 -14.09 6.49
N GLY A 100 -6.47 -14.00 5.15
CA GLY A 100 -6.80 -12.79 4.38
C GLY A 100 -8.20 -12.89 3.79
N GLN A 101 -8.32 -12.90 2.45
CA GLN A 101 -9.60 -13.12 1.75
C GLN A 101 -10.12 -14.54 1.96
N ALA A 102 -9.24 -15.53 2.14
CA ALA A 102 -9.63 -16.86 2.61
C ALA A 102 -9.78 -16.85 4.14
N GLU A 103 -10.91 -17.33 4.64
CA GLU A 103 -11.16 -17.48 6.06
C GLU A 103 -10.49 -18.74 6.61
N THR A 104 -10.48 -19.81 5.81
CA THR A 104 -9.85 -21.09 6.14
C THR A 104 -9.26 -21.73 4.89
N TRP A 105 -8.35 -22.66 5.08
CA TRP A 105 -7.82 -23.50 4.01
C TRP A 105 -7.45 -24.88 4.55
N GLU A 106 -7.40 -25.84 3.63
CA GLU A 106 -7.03 -27.23 3.92
C GLU A 106 -6.07 -27.78 2.86
N VAL A 107 -5.27 -28.74 3.23
CA VAL A 107 -4.31 -29.40 2.37
C VAL A 107 -4.55 -30.88 2.40
N SER A 108 -4.54 -31.55 1.23
CA SER A 108 -4.67 -32.99 1.12
C SER A 108 -3.52 -33.73 1.83
N GLU A 109 -3.72 -35.01 2.20
CA GLU A 109 -2.72 -35.81 2.92
C GLU A 109 -1.39 -35.94 2.15
N ASP A 110 -1.43 -35.92 0.82
CA ASP A 110 -0.25 -35.95 -0.05
C ASP A 110 0.42 -34.59 -0.25
N GLY A 111 -0.18 -33.51 0.28
CA GLY A 111 0.32 -32.15 0.19
C GLY A 111 0.21 -31.52 -1.21
N LEU A 112 -0.59 -32.11 -2.12
CA LEU A 112 -0.69 -31.67 -3.51
C LEU A 112 -1.90 -30.81 -3.80
N THR A 113 -2.99 -30.95 -3.07
CA THR A 113 -4.22 -30.18 -3.29
C THR A 113 -4.43 -29.21 -2.14
N TRP A 114 -4.56 -27.94 -2.48
CA TRP A 114 -4.86 -26.85 -1.55
C TRP A 114 -6.26 -26.34 -1.85
N THR A 115 -7.11 -26.28 -0.83
CA THR A 115 -8.48 -25.76 -0.95
C THR A 115 -8.61 -24.56 -0.04
N PHE A 116 -8.91 -23.40 -0.60
CA PHE A 116 -9.13 -22.15 0.14
C PHE A 116 -10.61 -21.81 0.16
N HIS A 117 -11.15 -21.51 1.32
CA HIS A 117 -12.53 -21.09 1.51
C HIS A 117 -12.58 -19.58 1.76
N LEU A 118 -13.11 -18.84 0.80
CA LEU A 118 -13.23 -17.40 0.86
C LEU A 118 -14.27 -16.96 1.88
N ARG A 119 -14.09 -15.79 2.47
CA ARG A 119 -15.07 -15.15 3.36
C ARG A 119 -16.37 -14.86 2.63
N ASP A 120 -17.43 -14.76 3.41
CA ASP A 120 -18.72 -14.30 2.90
C ASP A 120 -18.72 -12.82 2.58
N GLY A 121 -19.38 -12.44 1.48
CA GLY A 121 -19.65 -11.04 1.15
C GLY A 121 -18.44 -10.20 0.77
N LEU A 122 -17.38 -10.83 0.24
CA LEU A 122 -16.22 -10.10 -0.28
C LEU A 122 -16.62 -9.16 -1.41
N LYS A 123 -16.02 -7.97 -1.41
CA LYS A 123 -16.31 -6.91 -2.36
C LYS A 123 -15.04 -6.26 -2.88
N TRP A 124 -15.12 -5.80 -4.10
CA TRP A 124 -14.19 -4.82 -4.66
C TRP A 124 -14.47 -3.41 -4.12
N SER A 125 -13.52 -2.50 -4.30
CA SER A 125 -13.65 -1.10 -3.85
C SER A 125 -14.82 -0.34 -4.49
N ASP A 126 -15.26 -0.78 -5.67
CA ASP A 126 -16.45 -0.26 -6.37
C ASP A 126 -17.79 -0.84 -5.86
N GLY A 127 -17.72 -1.80 -4.93
CA GLY A 127 -18.88 -2.46 -4.33
C GLY A 127 -19.37 -3.70 -5.09
N SER A 128 -18.80 -4.05 -6.22
CA SER A 128 -19.09 -5.31 -6.92
C SER A 128 -18.58 -6.51 -6.13
N ASP A 129 -19.14 -7.71 -6.42
CA ASP A 129 -18.76 -8.96 -5.74
C ASP A 129 -17.34 -9.40 -6.15
N LEU A 130 -16.55 -9.86 -5.17
CA LEU A 130 -15.29 -10.56 -5.38
C LEU A 130 -15.52 -12.06 -5.09
N THR A 131 -15.07 -12.91 -6.00
CA THR A 131 -15.28 -14.35 -5.96
C THR A 131 -14.00 -15.14 -6.20
N ALA A 132 -14.05 -16.45 -6.07
CA ALA A 132 -12.92 -17.33 -6.38
C ALA A 132 -12.51 -17.28 -7.86
N ASP A 133 -13.44 -16.94 -8.77
CA ASP A 133 -13.13 -16.78 -10.20
C ASP A 133 -12.16 -15.62 -10.44
N ASP A 134 -12.19 -14.55 -9.63
CA ASP A 134 -11.24 -13.43 -9.72
C ASP A 134 -9.81 -13.89 -9.42
N PHE A 135 -9.63 -14.81 -8.48
CA PHE A 135 -8.32 -15.43 -8.23
C PHE A 135 -7.88 -16.34 -9.37
N VAL A 136 -8.79 -17.15 -9.93
CA VAL A 136 -8.48 -17.98 -11.10
C VAL A 136 -8.02 -17.13 -12.28
N TYR A 137 -8.75 -16.06 -12.59
CA TYR A 137 -8.38 -15.11 -13.64
C TYR A 137 -7.00 -14.51 -13.36
N SER A 138 -6.78 -14.02 -12.15
CA SER A 138 -5.54 -13.31 -11.79
C SER A 138 -4.32 -14.21 -11.86
N TRP A 139 -4.42 -15.44 -11.38
CA TRP A 139 -3.30 -16.39 -11.39
C TRP A 139 -3.00 -16.90 -12.80
N LYS A 140 -4.02 -17.12 -13.64
CA LYS A 140 -3.83 -17.37 -15.07
C LYS A 140 -3.15 -16.20 -15.76
N ARG A 141 -3.55 -14.96 -15.43
CA ARG A 141 -2.93 -13.74 -15.95
C ARG A 141 -1.46 -13.62 -15.54
N VAL A 142 -1.07 -14.01 -14.33
CA VAL A 142 0.34 -14.06 -13.91
C VAL A 142 1.14 -15.05 -14.75
N CYS A 143 0.54 -16.15 -15.20
CA CYS A 143 1.18 -17.13 -16.06
C CYS A 143 1.15 -16.75 -17.55
N ASP A 144 0.42 -15.71 -17.96
CA ASP A 144 0.31 -15.32 -19.37
C ASP A 144 1.66 -14.79 -19.89
N PRO A 145 2.26 -15.41 -20.92
CA PRO A 145 3.51 -14.94 -21.50
C PRO A 145 3.42 -13.53 -22.11
N VAL A 146 2.21 -13.03 -22.42
CA VAL A 146 2.00 -11.67 -22.91
C VAL A 146 2.13 -10.66 -21.76
N VAL A 147 1.67 -11.01 -20.56
CA VAL A 147 1.82 -10.21 -19.34
C VAL A 147 3.27 -10.19 -18.86
N ALA A 148 3.98 -11.32 -19.04
CA ALA A 148 5.39 -11.48 -18.67
C ALA A 148 5.70 -11.10 -17.22
N ALA A 149 4.88 -11.59 -16.29
CA ALA A 149 5.01 -11.30 -14.86
C ALA A 149 6.36 -11.77 -14.30
N PRO A 150 7.17 -10.87 -13.68
CA PRO A 150 8.55 -11.19 -13.27
C PRO A 150 8.64 -12.27 -12.19
N TYR A 151 7.59 -12.46 -11.41
CA TYR A 151 7.54 -13.46 -10.34
C TYR A 151 6.73 -14.71 -10.66
N ALA A 152 6.23 -14.87 -11.90
CA ALA A 152 5.36 -15.99 -12.28
C ALA A 152 5.92 -17.35 -11.86
N GLU A 153 7.16 -17.67 -12.25
CA GLU A 153 7.82 -18.93 -11.88
C GLU A 153 8.00 -19.08 -10.36
N THR A 154 8.37 -17.98 -9.67
CA THR A 154 8.59 -18.00 -8.21
C THR A 154 7.32 -18.35 -7.45
N VAL A 155 6.17 -17.78 -7.85
CA VAL A 155 4.91 -17.90 -7.08
C VAL A 155 4.00 -19.02 -7.57
N LEU A 156 4.08 -19.43 -8.85
CA LEU A 156 3.20 -20.44 -9.45
C LEU A 156 3.94 -21.61 -10.11
N GLY A 157 5.28 -21.62 -10.18
CA GLY A 157 6.06 -22.67 -10.84
C GLY A 157 5.86 -24.06 -10.25
N MET A 158 5.36 -24.18 -9.02
CA MET A 158 4.98 -25.45 -8.40
C MET A 158 3.55 -25.88 -8.73
N VAL A 159 2.72 -25.03 -9.30
CA VAL A 159 1.34 -25.36 -9.68
C VAL A 159 1.36 -26.22 -10.93
N LYS A 160 0.60 -27.29 -10.93
CA LYS A 160 0.48 -28.22 -12.06
C LYS A 160 -0.02 -27.49 -13.29
N GLY A 161 0.60 -27.74 -14.45
CA GLY A 161 0.26 -27.08 -15.70
C GLY A 161 0.89 -25.69 -15.89
N PHE A 162 1.83 -25.28 -15.01
CA PHE A 162 2.51 -23.99 -15.12
C PHE A 162 3.28 -23.83 -16.43
N ASP A 163 4.05 -24.84 -16.84
CA ASP A 163 4.86 -24.77 -18.08
C ASP A 163 3.98 -24.64 -19.33
N GLU A 164 2.86 -25.34 -19.37
CA GLU A 164 1.86 -25.24 -20.45
C GLU A 164 1.20 -23.85 -20.45
N ALA A 165 0.87 -23.31 -19.28
CA ALA A 165 0.32 -21.96 -19.16
C ALA A 165 1.31 -20.89 -19.62
N GLN A 166 2.59 -21.01 -19.26
CA GLN A 166 3.67 -20.15 -19.75
C GLN A 166 3.91 -20.30 -21.27
N ALA A 167 3.53 -21.43 -21.86
CA ALA A 167 3.55 -21.63 -23.32
C ALA A 167 2.29 -21.07 -24.01
N GLY A 168 1.34 -20.50 -23.27
CA GLY A 168 0.12 -19.85 -23.77
C GLY A 168 -1.17 -20.66 -23.59
N ASP A 169 -1.12 -21.86 -23.03
CA ASP A 169 -2.32 -22.65 -22.65
C ASP A 169 -2.70 -22.35 -21.19
N LEU A 170 -3.30 -21.19 -20.96
CA LEU A 170 -3.66 -20.73 -19.62
C LEU A 170 -4.67 -21.66 -18.92
N ASP A 171 -5.43 -22.45 -19.67
CA ASP A 171 -6.39 -23.39 -19.11
C ASP A 171 -5.73 -24.65 -18.55
N ALA A 172 -4.48 -24.91 -18.87
CA ALA A 172 -3.70 -26.00 -18.29
C ALA A 172 -3.32 -25.76 -16.83
N LEU A 173 -3.28 -24.48 -16.37
CA LEU A 173 -2.95 -24.16 -14.97
C LEU A 173 -4.01 -24.76 -14.04
N ALA A 174 -3.59 -25.64 -13.14
CA ALA A 174 -4.48 -26.36 -12.25
C ALA A 174 -4.93 -25.49 -11.07
N VAL A 175 -5.62 -24.40 -11.38
CA VAL A 175 -6.33 -23.54 -10.46
C VAL A 175 -7.79 -23.44 -10.91
N SER A 176 -8.74 -23.65 -9.99
CA SER A 176 -10.17 -23.71 -10.32
C SER A 176 -11.05 -23.17 -9.19
N ALA A 177 -12.21 -22.68 -9.56
CA ALA A 177 -13.27 -22.23 -8.64
C ALA A 177 -14.49 -23.11 -8.85
N PRO A 178 -14.68 -24.21 -8.06
CA PRO A 178 -15.87 -25.05 -8.17
C PRO A 178 -17.16 -24.32 -7.78
N ASP A 179 -17.03 -23.26 -7.01
CA ASP A 179 -18.10 -22.30 -6.68
C ASP A 179 -17.47 -20.93 -6.35
N ALA A 180 -18.32 -19.92 -6.13
CA ALA A 180 -17.90 -18.54 -5.95
C ALA A 180 -17.00 -18.30 -4.71
N LYS A 181 -16.91 -19.26 -3.78
CA LYS A 181 -16.18 -19.11 -2.51
C LYS A 181 -15.08 -20.14 -2.32
N THR A 182 -14.91 -21.07 -3.22
CA THR A 182 -13.93 -22.15 -3.09
C THR A 182 -12.91 -22.03 -4.21
N LEU A 183 -11.63 -21.85 -3.85
CA LEU A 183 -10.51 -21.92 -4.78
C LEU A 183 -9.74 -23.21 -4.51
N VAL A 184 -9.51 -23.99 -5.57
CA VAL A 184 -8.76 -25.24 -5.52
C VAL A 184 -7.50 -25.10 -6.38
N VAL A 185 -6.36 -25.48 -5.82
CA VAL A 185 -5.04 -25.43 -6.47
C VAL A 185 -4.39 -26.80 -6.39
N GLU A 186 -3.97 -27.37 -7.53
CA GLU A 186 -3.19 -28.61 -7.54
C GLU A 186 -1.72 -28.30 -7.82
N LEU A 187 -0.85 -28.83 -6.97
CA LEU A 187 0.60 -28.72 -7.11
C LEU A 187 1.19 -29.92 -7.83
N SER A 188 2.29 -29.71 -8.55
CA SER A 188 3.08 -30.79 -9.18
C SER A 188 3.89 -31.58 -8.15
N ASN A 189 4.30 -30.92 -7.05
CA ASN A 189 5.03 -31.51 -5.93
C ASN A 189 4.61 -30.82 -4.63
N PRO A 190 4.69 -31.50 -3.46
CA PRO A 190 4.38 -30.86 -2.19
C PRO A 190 5.25 -29.62 -1.95
N CYS A 191 4.61 -28.51 -1.56
CA CYS A 191 5.26 -27.23 -1.28
C CYS A 191 4.90 -26.76 0.14
N PRO A 192 5.73 -27.02 1.15
CA PRO A 192 5.42 -26.68 2.55
C PRO A 192 5.29 -25.17 2.83
N TYR A 193 5.79 -24.32 1.95
CA TYR A 193 5.75 -22.87 2.06
C TYR A 193 4.71 -22.23 1.15
N PHE A 194 3.79 -22.99 0.55
CA PHE A 194 2.77 -22.48 -0.36
C PHE A 194 1.85 -21.43 0.31
N GLU A 195 1.61 -21.57 1.62
CA GLU A 195 0.90 -20.55 2.40
C GLU A 195 1.56 -19.16 2.28
N SER A 196 2.89 -19.11 2.34
CA SER A 196 3.63 -17.86 2.21
C SER A 196 3.51 -17.26 0.80
N LEU A 197 3.43 -18.12 -0.22
CA LEU A 197 3.19 -17.69 -1.60
C LEU A 197 1.76 -17.17 -1.78
N ALA A 198 0.77 -17.81 -1.14
CA ALA A 198 -0.62 -17.37 -1.16
C ALA A 198 -0.86 -16.00 -0.46
N ALA A 199 0.15 -15.50 0.28
CA ALA A 199 0.19 -14.17 0.87
C ALA A 199 1.04 -13.17 0.06
N PHE A 200 1.64 -13.59 -1.07
CA PHE A 200 2.54 -12.74 -1.84
C PHE A 200 1.76 -11.85 -2.81
N ALA A 201 2.08 -10.55 -2.83
CA ALA A 201 1.29 -9.53 -3.53
C ALA A 201 1.03 -9.82 -5.03
N THR A 202 1.94 -10.51 -5.73
CA THR A 202 1.74 -10.93 -7.13
C THR A 202 0.51 -11.82 -7.30
N LEU A 203 0.10 -12.56 -6.26
CA LEU A 203 -1.08 -13.44 -6.27
C LEU A 203 -2.36 -12.74 -5.77
N SER A 204 -2.34 -11.42 -5.62
CA SER A 204 -3.55 -10.64 -5.36
C SER A 204 -4.57 -10.81 -6.49
N PRO A 205 -5.86 -10.86 -6.18
CA PRO A 205 -6.89 -10.86 -7.21
C PRO A 205 -6.93 -9.49 -7.89
N VAL A 206 -7.20 -9.47 -9.20
CA VAL A 206 -7.50 -8.27 -9.97
C VAL A 206 -8.87 -8.42 -10.66
N GLN A 207 -9.63 -7.34 -10.74
CA GLN A 207 -10.97 -7.37 -11.33
C GLN A 207 -10.87 -7.52 -12.85
N GLN A 208 -11.27 -8.68 -13.39
CA GLN A 208 -11.17 -9.00 -14.81
C GLN A 208 -11.79 -7.91 -15.70
N ALA A 209 -13.01 -7.48 -15.39
CA ALA A 209 -13.71 -6.48 -16.19
C ALA A 209 -12.94 -5.16 -16.31
N THR A 210 -12.28 -4.73 -15.24
CA THR A 210 -11.46 -3.51 -15.21
C THR A 210 -10.20 -3.68 -16.04
N VAL A 211 -9.49 -4.79 -15.88
CA VAL A 211 -8.27 -5.09 -16.63
C VAL A 211 -8.57 -5.18 -18.13
N GLU A 212 -9.59 -5.91 -18.52
CA GLU A 212 -9.97 -6.07 -19.93
C GLU A 212 -10.46 -4.76 -20.57
N ALA A 213 -11.18 -3.93 -19.83
CA ALA A 213 -11.68 -2.66 -20.33
C ALA A 213 -10.58 -1.62 -20.57
N ASN A 214 -9.48 -1.66 -19.80
CA ASN A 214 -8.46 -0.62 -19.77
C ASN A 214 -7.07 -1.11 -20.27
N GLY A 215 -6.88 -2.42 -20.47
CA GLY A 215 -5.58 -2.99 -20.84
C GLY A 215 -4.49 -2.56 -19.84
N ASP A 216 -3.28 -2.26 -20.33
CA ASP A 216 -2.15 -1.87 -19.48
C ASP A 216 -2.38 -0.59 -18.65
N ALA A 217 -3.39 0.21 -19.01
CA ALA A 217 -3.70 1.45 -18.32
C ALA A 217 -4.56 1.26 -17.05
N TRP A 218 -5.06 0.07 -16.74
CA TRP A 218 -5.94 -0.17 -15.60
C TRP A 218 -5.32 0.23 -14.26
N ALA A 219 -3.99 0.10 -14.11
CA ALA A 219 -3.25 0.38 -12.89
C ALA A 219 -2.40 1.67 -12.97
N THR A 220 -2.85 2.68 -13.76
CA THR A 220 -2.13 3.93 -13.98
C THR A 220 -2.90 5.19 -13.54
N ALA A 221 -4.16 5.05 -13.11
CA ALA A 221 -5.00 6.16 -12.68
C ALA A 221 -5.98 5.71 -11.58
N ALA A 222 -6.38 6.66 -10.74
CA ALA A 222 -7.28 6.39 -9.62
C ALA A 222 -8.64 5.85 -10.08
N GLU A 223 -9.14 6.35 -11.21
CA GLU A 223 -10.48 6.02 -11.73
C GLU A 223 -10.58 4.59 -12.26
N THR A 224 -9.46 4.00 -12.67
CA THR A 224 -9.40 2.64 -13.22
C THR A 224 -8.82 1.61 -12.25
N TYR A 225 -8.31 2.05 -11.09
CA TYR A 225 -7.67 1.18 -10.11
C TYR A 225 -8.66 0.61 -9.11
N ILE A 226 -9.34 -0.46 -9.48
CA ILE A 226 -10.26 -1.18 -8.59
C ILE A 226 -9.46 -2.22 -7.78
N SER A 227 -9.62 -2.21 -6.47
CA SER A 227 -8.83 -3.03 -5.54
C SER A 227 -9.70 -3.63 -4.43
N ASN A 228 -9.16 -4.57 -3.65
CA ASN A 228 -9.92 -5.30 -2.63
C ASN A 228 -9.36 -5.15 -1.21
N GLY A 229 -8.35 -4.31 -1.03
CA GLY A 229 -7.67 -4.13 0.25
C GLY A 229 -8.30 -3.10 1.18
N PRO A 230 -7.63 -2.80 2.30
CA PRO A 230 -8.14 -1.87 3.34
C PRO A 230 -8.26 -0.43 2.87
N PHE A 231 -7.51 -0.04 1.84
CA PHE A 231 -7.57 1.29 1.24
C PHE A 231 -7.71 1.18 -0.28
N TYR A 232 -8.25 2.20 -0.93
CA TYR A 232 -8.32 2.31 -2.38
C TYR A 232 -7.86 3.69 -2.83
N ILE A 233 -7.31 3.80 -4.04
CA ILE A 233 -6.79 5.06 -4.57
C ILE A 233 -7.96 6.01 -4.88
N THR A 234 -7.91 7.22 -4.34
CA THR A 234 -8.88 8.30 -4.60
C THR A 234 -8.28 9.45 -5.37
N GLU A 235 -6.96 9.59 -5.38
CA GLU A 235 -6.26 10.62 -6.12
C GLU A 235 -4.85 10.13 -6.48
N TRP A 236 -4.44 10.35 -7.71
CA TRP A 236 -3.08 10.13 -8.17
C TRP A 236 -2.60 11.32 -8.99
N VAL A 237 -1.65 12.06 -8.45
CA VAL A 237 -1.00 13.20 -9.10
C VAL A 237 0.45 12.80 -9.38
N PRO A 238 0.78 12.42 -10.64
CA PRO A 238 2.12 11.98 -11.01
C PRO A 238 3.21 12.98 -10.60
N GLY A 239 4.31 12.48 -10.05
CA GLY A 239 5.44 13.27 -9.56
C GLY A 239 5.14 14.06 -8.29
N SER A 240 3.97 13.88 -7.67
CA SER A 240 3.57 14.62 -6.47
C SER A 240 3.10 13.69 -5.35
N HIS A 241 1.98 13.02 -5.53
CA HIS A 241 1.44 12.16 -4.48
C HIS A 241 0.37 11.18 -4.99
N ILE A 242 0.15 10.13 -4.20
CA ILE A 242 -0.98 9.21 -4.30
C ILE A 242 -1.74 9.29 -2.97
N THR A 243 -3.06 9.49 -3.03
CA THR A 243 -3.93 9.46 -1.85
C THR A 243 -4.81 8.22 -1.92
N MET A 244 -4.81 7.45 -0.84
CA MET A 244 -5.70 6.32 -0.64
C MET A 244 -6.67 6.62 0.49
N SER A 245 -7.94 6.35 0.30
CA SER A 245 -8.98 6.44 1.34
C SER A 245 -9.34 5.06 1.88
N LYS A 246 -9.79 5.02 3.12
CA LYS A 246 -10.32 3.79 3.75
C LYS A 246 -11.40 3.19 2.87
N ASN A 247 -11.26 1.90 2.54
CA ASN A 247 -12.23 1.16 1.75
C ASN A 247 -13.41 0.71 2.62
N PRO A 248 -14.62 1.26 2.42
CA PRO A 248 -15.78 0.86 3.21
C PRO A 248 -16.28 -0.55 2.86
N ASN A 249 -15.89 -1.08 1.70
CA ASN A 249 -16.26 -2.40 1.21
C ASN A 249 -15.27 -3.51 1.62
N TYR A 250 -14.15 -3.13 2.27
CA TYR A 250 -13.20 -4.12 2.78
C TYR A 250 -13.83 -4.95 3.91
N TRP A 251 -13.68 -6.26 3.87
CA TRP A 251 -14.32 -7.17 4.81
C TRP A 251 -14.03 -6.84 6.28
N ASN A 252 -12.84 -6.31 6.58
CA ASN A 252 -12.42 -5.93 7.93
C ASN A 252 -12.30 -4.41 8.10
N ALA A 253 -13.16 -3.64 7.44
CA ALA A 253 -13.12 -2.18 7.47
C ALA A 253 -13.20 -1.61 8.88
N ASP A 254 -13.94 -2.24 9.80
CA ASP A 254 -14.10 -1.76 11.18
C ASP A 254 -12.79 -1.79 11.98
N ALA A 255 -11.84 -2.65 11.63
CA ALA A 255 -10.52 -2.67 12.25
C ALA A 255 -9.61 -1.51 11.78
N ILE A 256 -9.90 -0.90 10.63
CA ILE A 256 -9.10 0.16 10.04
C ILE A 256 -9.43 1.50 10.70
N LYS A 257 -8.46 2.08 11.41
CA LYS A 257 -8.64 3.32 12.17
C LYS A 257 -8.33 4.59 11.36
N LEU A 258 -7.37 4.53 10.45
CA LEU A 258 -7.05 5.66 9.57
C LEU A 258 -8.16 5.89 8.55
N GLY A 259 -8.46 7.16 8.27
CA GLY A 259 -9.40 7.55 7.23
C GLY A 259 -8.74 7.57 5.84
N SER A 260 -7.46 7.92 5.78
CA SER A 260 -6.71 7.98 4.52
C SER A 260 -5.20 7.93 4.76
N ILE A 261 -4.47 7.62 3.68
CA ILE A 261 -3.01 7.68 3.61
C ILE A 261 -2.64 8.53 2.40
N LYS A 262 -1.79 9.54 2.61
CA LYS A 262 -1.20 10.33 1.52
C LYS A 262 0.26 9.94 1.37
N PHE A 263 0.60 9.34 0.25
CA PHE A 263 1.96 8.97 -0.14
C PHE A 263 2.58 10.12 -0.94
N VAL A 264 3.51 10.85 -0.35
CA VAL A 264 4.24 11.93 -1.02
C VAL A 264 5.38 11.32 -1.82
N LEU A 265 5.43 11.63 -3.11
CA LEU A 265 6.44 11.12 -4.04
C LEU A 265 7.65 12.06 -4.00
N MET A 266 8.75 11.60 -3.38
CA MET A 266 9.93 12.41 -3.15
C MET A 266 11.17 11.52 -3.14
N GLU A 267 12.04 11.66 -4.15
CA GLU A 267 13.24 10.84 -4.31
C GLU A 267 14.40 11.28 -3.43
N ASP A 268 14.58 12.61 -3.25
CA ASP A 268 15.70 13.15 -2.51
C ASP A 268 15.53 12.96 -1.00
N SER A 269 16.43 12.18 -0.39
CA SER A 269 16.36 11.86 1.04
C SER A 269 16.58 13.07 1.95
N ASN A 270 17.31 14.13 1.51
CA ASN A 270 17.48 15.33 2.32
C ASN A 270 16.19 16.17 2.32
N ALA A 271 15.51 16.26 1.16
CA ALA A 271 14.20 16.89 1.07
C ALA A 271 13.18 16.14 1.93
N ALA A 272 13.15 14.80 1.85
CA ALA A 272 12.29 13.95 2.67
C ALA A 272 12.56 14.15 4.17
N TYR A 273 13.82 14.18 4.57
CA TYR A 273 14.21 14.42 5.96
C TYR A 273 13.81 15.82 6.45
N THR A 274 13.96 16.85 5.60
CA THR A 274 13.50 18.20 5.91
C THR A 274 11.97 18.25 6.10
N ALA A 275 11.21 17.59 5.22
CA ALA A 275 9.77 17.48 5.34
C ALA A 275 9.32 16.72 6.60
N TYR A 276 10.08 15.71 7.01
CA TYR A 276 9.86 15.01 8.28
C TYR A 276 10.12 15.93 9.49
N GLN A 277 11.24 16.68 9.47
CA GLN A 277 11.57 17.61 10.55
C GLN A 277 10.58 18.77 10.70
N SER A 278 9.98 19.23 9.57
CA SER A 278 8.90 20.24 9.59
C SER A 278 7.54 19.68 10.01
N GLY A 279 7.36 18.35 10.00
CA GLY A 279 6.08 17.69 10.27
C GLY A 279 5.15 17.60 9.06
N ASP A 280 5.63 17.91 7.86
CA ASP A 280 4.85 17.78 6.62
C ASP A 280 4.61 16.31 6.24
N VAL A 281 5.56 15.43 6.60
CA VAL A 281 5.40 13.98 6.54
C VAL A 281 5.71 13.37 7.91
N LEU A 282 5.00 12.30 8.26
CA LEU A 282 5.14 11.62 9.57
C LEU A 282 6.02 10.37 9.50
N PHE A 283 6.37 9.95 8.30
CA PHE A 283 7.25 8.82 8.04
C PHE A 283 8.07 9.09 6.77
N ILE A 284 9.35 8.72 6.81
CA ILE A 284 10.24 8.72 5.64
C ILE A 284 10.88 7.34 5.49
N LYS A 285 11.07 6.92 4.25
CA LYS A 285 11.64 5.62 3.91
C LYS A 285 13.12 5.52 4.34
N ASP A 286 13.89 6.57 4.06
CA ASP A 286 15.33 6.59 4.26
C ASP A 286 15.77 7.88 4.96
N VAL A 287 16.67 7.74 5.93
CA VAL A 287 17.37 8.88 6.56
C VAL A 287 18.67 9.16 5.81
N PRO A 288 19.00 10.42 5.48
CA PRO A 288 20.30 10.75 4.88
C PRO A 288 21.45 10.22 5.73
N THR A 289 22.42 9.56 5.10
CA THR A 289 23.50 8.85 5.80
C THR A 289 24.28 9.76 6.76
N GLN A 290 24.47 11.04 6.41
CA GLN A 290 25.16 12.02 7.23
C GLN A 290 24.40 12.38 8.52
N GLU A 291 23.09 12.17 8.57
CA GLU A 291 22.25 12.48 9.74
C GLU A 291 22.19 11.33 10.75
N ILE A 292 22.50 10.09 10.32
CA ILE A 292 22.42 8.90 11.17
C ILE A 292 23.22 9.05 12.49
N PRO A 293 24.46 9.58 12.51
CA PRO A 293 25.20 9.73 13.76
C PRO A 293 24.56 10.69 14.76
N SER A 294 23.75 11.65 14.31
CA SER A 294 23.08 12.61 15.18
C SER A 294 21.78 12.09 15.79
N LEU A 295 21.28 10.95 15.27
CA LEU A 295 20.03 10.31 15.69
C LEU A 295 20.25 9.12 16.64
N GLN A 296 21.50 8.71 16.83
CA GLN A 296 21.93 7.66 17.77
C GLN A 296 22.26 8.25 19.15
#